data_f505d29a789c8513066659a0d89bf0ca
#
_entry.id   f505d29a789c8513066659a0d89bf0ca
#
_cell.length_a   1.000
_cell.length_b   1.000
_cell.length_c   1.000
_cell.angle_alpha   90.00
_cell.angle_beta   90.00
_cell.angle_gamma   90.00
#
_symmetry.space_group_name_H-M   'P 1'
#
loop_
_entity.id
_entity.type
_entity.pdbx_description
1 polymer ?
#
loop_
_entity_poly.entity_id
_entity_poly.type
_entity_poly.pdbx_seq_one_letter_code
_entity_poly.pdbx_strand_id
1 'polypeptide(L)'
;MNNILKLGALAAASTLVLAGCAANEAAVEETTSAATTDTTTETVVELTGTLNGSGASSMAAGQEAWIAAFQTANPGVTVNYDPTGSGTGRKQFMEGATSFTGSDSYWKEEELGGEFPSCAAGTLPWEFPIWISPIAVIFNLDGVSSLNMDGATVAGIFAGEITKWNDAAIVATNPGVSLPDLAITAVHRSDESGTSKNFTDYLGAV
;
A
#
# COMPACT_ATOMS: atom_id res chain seq x y z
N MET A 1 36.38 -31.98 46.08
CA MET A 1 35.81 -33.35 46.29
C MET A 1 34.66 -33.47 45.31
N ASN A 2 34.93 -34.12 44.16
CA ASN A 2 34.35 -35.39 43.69
C ASN A 2 32.83 -35.30 43.44
N ASN A 3 32.23 -35.62 42.29
CA ASN A 3 32.46 -36.62 41.22
C ASN A 3 31.55 -36.18 40.03
N ILE A 4 32.01 -36.08 38.80
CA ILE A 4 32.05 -37.06 37.70
C ILE A 4 30.90 -38.09 37.77
N LEU A 5 29.97 -38.01 36.82
CA LEU A 5 29.54 -39.17 36.05
C LEU A 5 28.92 -38.75 34.69
N LYS A 6 29.41 -39.45 33.70
CA LYS A 6 29.12 -39.44 32.26
C LYS A 6 27.85 -40.23 31.92
N LEU A 7 27.54 -40.24 30.67
CA LEU A 7 26.64 -41.00 29.80
C LEU A 7 25.29 -40.29 29.58
N GLY A 8 24.74 -40.24 28.38
CA GLY A 8 25.10 -40.80 27.09
C GLY A 8 24.05 -40.37 26.09
N ALA A 9 24.43 -40.34 24.85
CA ALA A 9 23.65 -39.97 23.69
C ALA A 9 22.38 -40.79 23.48
N LEU A 10 21.33 -40.13 22.94
CA LEU A 10 20.46 -40.74 21.91
C LEU A 10 19.81 -39.67 21.09
N ALA A 11 20.24 -39.58 19.83
CA ALA A 11 19.58 -38.87 18.78
C ALA A 11 18.33 -39.62 18.37
N ALA A 12 17.16 -38.95 18.40
CA ALA A 12 15.95 -39.42 17.74
C ALA A 12 15.52 -38.38 16.72
N ALA A 13 15.89 -38.60 15.45
CA ALA A 13 15.35 -37.92 14.32
C ALA A 13 13.92 -38.37 14.06
N SER A 14 12.95 -37.52 14.34
CA SER A 14 11.55 -37.75 13.98
C SER A 14 11.27 -37.10 12.62
N THR A 15 11.33 -37.90 11.56
CA THR A 15 10.80 -37.56 10.26
C THR A 15 9.28 -37.63 10.29
N LEU A 16 8.61 -36.46 10.27
CA LEU A 16 7.17 -36.40 9.99
C LEU A 16 6.95 -36.59 8.49
N VAL A 17 6.47 -37.77 8.12
CA VAL A 17 5.91 -38.04 6.79
C VAL A 17 4.46 -37.56 6.81
N LEU A 18 4.13 -36.47 6.09
CA LEU A 18 2.76 -36.13 5.77
C LEU A 18 2.29 -37.07 4.65
N ALA A 19 1.55 -38.10 5.01
CA ALA A 19 0.78 -38.91 4.06
C ALA A 19 -0.50 -38.14 3.70
N GLY A 20 -0.54 -37.48 2.60
CA GLY A 20 -1.76 -36.93 1.98
C GLY A 20 -2.53 -38.08 1.31
N CYS A 21 -3.78 -38.27 1.69
CA CYS A 21 -4.69 -39.21 1.07
C CYS A 21 -5.01 -38.79 -0.37
N ALA A 22 -4.52 -39.55 -1.35
CA ALA A 22 -5.11 -39.63 -2.66
C ALA A 22 -5.62 -41.07 -2.83
N ALA A 23 -6.92 -41.27 -2.65
CA ALA A 23 -7.60 -42.47 -3.04
C ALA A 23 -8.23 -42.24 -4.39
N ASN A 24 -7.89 -43.13 -5.31
CA ASN A 24 -8.54 -43.38 -6.60
C ASN A 24 -7.76 -42.98 -7.86
N GLU A 25 -6.70 -43.75 -8.18
CA GLU A 25 -6.29 -43.94 -9.57
C GLU A 25 -5.86 -45.39 -9.78
N ALA A 26 -6.32 -45.96 -10.93
CA ALA A 26 -6.08 -47.32 -11.33
C ALA A 26 -4.60 -47.53 -11.70
N ALA A 27 -4.07 -48.70 -11.43
CA ALA A 27 -2.71 -49.14 -11.74
C ALA A 27 -2.43 -49.05 -13.25
N VAL A 28 -1.43 -48.24 -13.61
CA VAL A 28 -0.82 -48.20 -14.95
C VAL A 28 0.58 -48.77 -14.79
N GLU A 29 0.88 -49.76 -15.67
CA GLU A 29 2.15 -50.49 -15.73
C GLU A 29 3.36 -49.58 -15.87
N GLU A 30 4.39 -49.82 -15.08
CA GLU A 30 5.71 -49.17 -15.19
C GLU A 30 6.37 -49.50 -16.51
N THR A 31 6.34 -48.53 -17.43
CA THR A 31 7.29 -48.48 -18.51
C THR A 31 8.42 -47.52 -18.09
N THR A 32 9.59 -48.08 -17.79
CA THR A 32 10.85 -47.36 -17.55
C THR A 32 11.23 -46.57 -18.79
N SER A 33 10.77 -45.32 -18.90
CA SER A 33 11.30 -44.37 -19.85
C SER A 33 12.36 -43.52 -19.15
N ALA A 34 13.59 -43.59 -19.63
CA ALA A 34 14.68 -42.75 -19.16
C ALA A 34 14.28 -41.30 -19.27
N ALA A 35 14.11 -40.63 -18.15
CA ALA A 35 13.88 -39.20 -18.12
C ALA A 35 15.13 -38.47 -18.63
N THR A 36 15.07 -38.04 -19.87
CA THR A 36 15.97 -37.02 -20.39
C THR A 36 15.62 -35.74 -19.63
N THR A 37 16.47 -35.34 -18.72
CA THR A 37 16.36 -34.02 -18.04
C THR A 37 16.62 -32.97 -19.12
N ASP A 38 15.56 -32.54 -19.78
CA ASP A 38 15.62 -31.35 -20.63
C ASP A 38 15.83 -30.16 -19.70
N THR A 39 17.08 -29.76 -19.52
CA THR A 39 17.43 -28.52 -18.85
C THR A 39 17.02 -27.40 -19.79
N THR A 40 15.75 -27.01 -19.70
CA THR A 40 15.29 -25.77 -20.31
C THR A 40 16.09 -24.65 -19.68
N THR A 41 17.15 -24.22 -20.35
CA THR A 41 17.85 -22.99 -20.00
C THR A 41 16.85 -21.87 -20.26
N GLU A 42 16.15 -21.40 -19.21
CA GLU A 42 15.37 -20.17 -19.29
C GLU A 42 16.33 -19.07 -19.75
N THR A 43 16.14 -18.59 -20.94
CA THR A 43 16.87 -17.44 -21.46
C THR A 43 16.42 -16.26 -20.61
N VAL A 44 17.23 -15.85 -19.65
CA VAL A 44 16.98 -14.63 -18.87
C VAL A 44 16.99 -13.47 -19.87
N VAL A 45 15.81 -12.95 -20.19
CA VAL A 45 15.69 -11.75 -21.01
C VAL A 45 16.19 -10.58 -20.17
N GLU A 46 17.31 -10.01 -20.57
CA GLU A 46 17.83 -8.82 -19.92
C GLU A 46 16.88 -7.63 -20.17
N LEU A 47 16.27 -7.14 -19.11
CA LEU A 47 15.37 -5.98 -19.18
C LEU A 47 16.20 -4.71 -19.31
N THR A 48 15.80 -3.85 -20.28
CA THR A 48 16.45 -2.55 -20.49
C THR A 48 15.40 -1.48 -20.79
N GLY A 49 15.69 -0.24 -20.47
CA GLY A 49 14.83 0.91 -20.79
C GLY A 49 14.55 1.81 -19.61
N THR A 50 13.68 2.80 -19.83
CA THR A 50 13.27 3.77 -18.82
C THR A 50 11.76 3.76 -18.63
N LEU A 51 11.32 3.66 -17.38
CA LEU A 51 9.93 3.82 -16.97
C LEU A 51 9.78 5.09 -16.14
N ASN A 52 8.88 5.96 -16.54
CA ASN A 52 8.54 7.15 -15.78
C ASN A 52 7.16 6.99 -15.16
N GLY A 53 7.08 7.19 -13.87
CA GLY A 53 5.84 7.17 -13.10
C GLY A 53 5.64 8.47 -12.34
N SER A 54 4.39 8.73 -11.94
CA SER A 54 4.05 9.84 -11.07
C SER A 54 2.82 9.51 -10.24
N GLY A 55 2.54 10.30 -9.21
CA GLY A 55 1.28 10.12 -8.48
C GLY A 55 1.36 10.38 -6.99
N ALA A 56 0.70 9.51 -6.22
CA ALA A 56 0.51 9.67 -4.78
C ALA A 56 1.82 9.92 -4.02
N SER A 57 1.88 11.03 -3.30
CA SER A 57 3.03 11.36 -2.44
C SER A 57 3.11 10.49 -1.19
N SER A 58 2.01 9.89 -0.76
CA SER A 58 1.97 8.89 0.32
C SER A 58 2.82 7.66 0.03
N MET A 59 3.02 7.32 -1.26
CA MET A 59 3.81 6.17 -1.71
C MET A 59 5.29 6.51 -1.92
N ALA A 60 5.73 7.76 -1.82
CA ALA A 60 7.07 8.18 -2.24
C ALA A 60 8.19 7.32 -1.65
N ALA A 61 8.20 7.13 -0.32
CA ALA A 61 9.22 6.32 0.34
C ALA A 61 9.18 4.83 -0.04
N GLY A 62 7.96 4.27 -0.23
CA GLY A 62 7.78 2.89 -0.70
C GLY A 62 8.28 2.72 -2.13
N GLN A 63 7.92 3.66 -3.02
CA GLN A 63 8.38 3.66 -4.41
C GLN A 63 9.90 3.77 -4.50
N GLU A 64 10.53 4.64 -3.71
CA GLU A 64 11.98 4.77 -3.67
C GLU A 64 12.65 3.44 -3.31
N ALA A 65 12.16 2.75 -2.28
CA ALA A 65 12.70 1.46 -1.86
C ALA A 65 12.50 0.37 -2.92
N TRP A 66 11.31 0.29 -3.53
CA TRP A 66 11.02 -0.68 -4.59
C TRP A 66 11.83 -0.42 -5.85
N ILE A 67 11.95 0.82 -6.26
CA ILE A 67 12.76 1.24 -7.42
C ILE A 67 14.22 0.86 -7.20
N ALA A 68 14.79 1.16 -6.03
CA ALA A 68 16.17 0.80 -5.71
C ALA A 68 16.41 -0.71 -5.78
N ALA A 69 15.50 -1.52 -5.21
CA ALA A 69 15.59 -2.97 -5.25
C ALA A 69 15.44 -3.52 -6.68
N PHE A 70 14.47 -3.01 -7.45
CA PHE A 70 14.22 -3.44 -8.82
C PHE A 70 15.38 -3.13 -9.74
N GLN A 71 15.95 -1.92 -9.68
CA GLN A 71 17.09 -1.51 -10.49
C GLN A 71 18.38 -2.28 -10.11
N THR A 72 18.51 -2.66 -8.83
CA THR A 72 19.60 -3.52 -8.40
C THR A 72 19.52 -4.90 -9.06
N ALA A 73 18.32 -5.46 -9.17
CA ALA A 73 18.09 -6.74 -9.83
C ALA A 73 18.10 -6.65 -11.37
N ASN A 74 17.84 -5.47 -11.92
CA ASN A 74 17.72 -5.21 -13.36
C ASN A 74 18.56 -3.97 -13.75
N PRO A 75 19.89 -4.06 -13.81
CA PRO A 75 20.77 -2.89 -13.98
C PRO A 75 20.61 -2.17 -15.32
N GLY A 76 19.98 -2.80 -16.31
CA GLY A 76 19.63 -2.17 -17.59
C GLY A 76 18.38 -1.30 -17.56
N VAL A 77 17.63 -1.27 -16.44
CA VAL A 77 16.38 -0.52 -16.33
C VAL A 77 16.56 0.70 -15.44
N THR A 78 16.00 1.83 -15.88
CA THR A 78 15.84 3.04 -15.06
C THR A 78 14.37 3.26 -14.76
N VAL A 79 14.02 3.46 -13.50
CA VAL A 79 12.66 3.80 -13.08
C VAL A 79 12.68 5.12 -12.32
N ASN A 80 11.81 6.04 -12.72
CA ASN A 80 11.62 7.32 -12.06
C ASN A 80 10.20 7.40 -11.50
N TYR A 81 10.03 8.03 -10.34
CA TYR A 81 8.73 8.32 -9.76
C TYR A 81 8.68 9.76 -9.23
N ASP A 82 7.68 10.52 -9.69
CA ASP A 82 7.45 11.90 -9.26
C ASP A 82 6.21 11.97 -8.35
N PRO A 83 6.36 12.28 -7.04
CA PRO A 83 5.27 12.29 -6.08
C PRO A 83 4.41 13.57 -6.15
N THR A 84 3.74 13.81 -7.27
CA THR A 84 2.97 15.02 -7.59
C THR A 84 1.52 15.02 -7.09
N GLY A 85 1.09 13.95 -6.42
CA GLY A 85 -0.29 13.72 -5.99
C GLY A 85 -1.08 12.81 -6.94
N SER A 86 -2.08 12.11 -6.38
CA SER A 86 -2.83 11.06 -7.10
C SER A 86 -3.54 11.57 -8.35
N GLY A 87 -4.22 12.72 -8.26
CA GLY A 87 -4.95 13.28 -9.39
C GLY A 87 -4.03 13.71 -10.52
N THR A 88 -2.94 14.42 -10.19
CA THR A 88 -1.92 14.82 -11.18
C THR A 88 -1.30 13.59 -11.84
N GLY A 89 -0.97 12.55 -11.06
CA GLY A 89 -0.41 11.31 -11.60
C GLY A 89 -1.36 10.62 -12.58
N ARG A 90 -2.64 10.45 -12.22
CA ARG A 90 -3.65 9.89 -13.14
C ARG A 90 -3.76 10.72 -14.42
N LYS A 91 -3.81 12.04 -14.31
CA LYS A 91 -3.87 12.95 -15.47
C LYS A 91 -2.66 12.75 -16.40
N GLN A 92 -1.44 12.73 -15.85
CA GLN A 92 -0.23 12.51 -16.65
C GLN A 92 -0.22 11.15 -17.33
N PHE A 93 -0.75 10.12 -16.68
CA PHE A 93 -0.90 8.79 -17.27
C PHE A 93 -1.94 8.78 -18.41
N MET A 94 -3.08 9.46 -18.25
CA MET A 94 -4.09 9.63 -19.31
C MET A 94 -3.54 10.41 -20.51
N GLU A 95 -2.63 11.36 -20.28
CA GLU A 95 -1.97 12.12 -21.33
C GLU A 95 -0.82 11.33 -22.01
N GLY A 96 -0.50 10.12 -21.52
CA GLY A 96 0.62 9.29 -22.00
C GLY A 96 1.99 9.84 -21.61
N ALA A 97 2.07 10.79 -20.69
CA ALA A 97 3.32 11.35 -20.20
C ALA A 97 4.08 10.40 -19.26
N THR A 98 3.39 9.44 -18.65
CA THR A 98 3.98 8.43 -17.77
C THR A 98 3.55 7.03 -18.16
N SER A 99 4.39 6.03 -17.81
CA SER A 99 4.15 4.61 -18.08
C SER A 99 3.32 3.94 -16.97
N PHE A 100 3.33 4.53 -15.77
CA PHE A 100 2.54 4.07 -14.63
C PHE A 100 2.21 5.23 -13.71
N THR A 101 1.22 5.04 -12.85
CA THR A 101 0.82 6.03 -11.85
C THR A 101 0.54 5.37 -10.51
N GLY A 102 0.93 6.04 -9.41
CA GLY A 102 0.51 5.68 -8.05
C GLY A 102 -0.69 6.51 -7.63
N SER A 103 -1.71 5.88 -7.04
CA SER A 103 -2.88 6.61 -6.60
C SER A 103 -3.44 6.04 -5.30
N ASP A 104 -3.78 6.90 -4.34
CA ASP A 104 -4.53 6.53 -3.15
C ASP A 104 -6.04 6.41 -3.42
N SER A 105 -6.50 6.88 -4.59
CA SER A 105 -7.89 6.82 -4.99
C SER A 105 -8.05 6.10 -6.33
N TYR A 106 -9.13 5.37 -6.48
CA TYR A 106 -9.50 4.70 -7.72
C TYR A 106 -9.75 5.69 -8.87
N TRP A 107 -9.78 5.18 -10.11
CA TRP A 107 -10.20 5.92 -11.29
C TRP A 107 -11.65 6.38 -11.15
N LYS A 108 -11.93 7.61 -11.56
CA LYS A 108 -13.31 8.08 -11.68
C LYS A 108 -13.93 7.54 -12.96
N GLU A 109 -15.25 7.35 -12.99
CA GLU A 109 -15.96 6.87 -14.20
C GLU A 109 -15.71 7.76 -15.43
N GLU A 110 -15.67 9.07 -15.23
CA GLU A 110 -15.35 10.01 -16.29
C GLU A 110 -13.93 9.86 -16.84
N GLU A 111 -12.96 9.51 -16.00
CA GLU A 111 -11.56 9.25 -16.40
C GLU A 111 -11.47 7.96 -17.22
N LEU A 112 -12.23 6.92 -16.85
CA LEU A 112 -12.26 5.62 -17.56
C LEU A 112 -12.92 5.70 -18.93
N GLY A 113 -13.72 6.75 -19.20
CA GLY A 113 -14.28 7.04 -20.53
C GLY A 113 -13.27 7.64 -21.50
N GLY A 114 -12.05 7.97 -21.06
CA GLY A 114 -10.98 8.57 -21.87
C GLY A 114 -10.14 7.54 -22.63
N GLU A 115 -9.13 8.05 -23.33
CA GLU A 115 -8.11 7.24 -23.97
C GLU A 115 -6.89 7.10 -23.04
N PHE A 116 -6.20 5.96 -23.15
CA PHE A 116 -4.98 5.68 -22.39
C PHE A 116 -3.84 5.33 -23.35
N PRO A 117 -3.09 6.36 -23.85
CA PRO A 117 -2.05 6.16 -24.86
C PRO A 117 -0.94 5.18 -24.46
N SER A 118 -0.70 5.01 -23.15
CA SER A 118 0.26 4.06 -22.60
C SER A 118 -0.26 2.61 -22.54
N CYS A 119 -1.54 2.38 -22.84
CA CYS A 119 -2.18 1.08 -22.87
C CYS A 119 -2.34 0.57 -24.31
N ALA A 120 -2.61 -0.72 -24.47
CA ALA A 120 -3.00 -1.25 -25.77
C ALA A 120 -4.32 -0.62 -26.23
N ALA A 121 -4.45 -0.34 -27.52
CA ALA A 121 -5.62 0.34 -28.07
C ALA A 121 -6.94 -0.34 -27.65
N GLY A 122 -7.87 0.43 -27.12
CA GLY A 122 -9.18 -0.04 -26.65
C GLY A 122 -9.16 -0.80 -25.32
N THR A 123 -8.05 -0.76 -24.57
CA THR A 123 -7.98 -1.35 -23.24
C THR A 123 -7.95 -0.29 -22.15
N LEU A 124 -8.44 -0.66 -20.98
CA LEU A 124 -8.35 0.16 -19.78
C LEU A 124 -7.05 -0.10 -19.02
N PRO A 125 -6.60 0.84 -18.18
CA PRO A 125 -5.46 0.62 -17.29
C PRO A 125 -5.77 -0.47 -16.27
N TRP A 126 -4.74 -1.20 -15.87
CA TRP A 126 -4.86 -2.15 -14.78
C TRP A 126 -4.58 -1.44 -13.46
N GLU A 127 -5.39 -1.75 -12.45
CA GLU A 127 -5.21 -1.27 -11.07
C GLU A 127 -4.87 -2.45 -10.16
N PHE A 128 -3.82 -2.26 -9.35
CA PHE A 128 -3.40 -3.22 -8.35
C PHE A 128 -3.34 -2.58 -6.96
N PRO A 129 -4.00 -3.13 -5.95
CA PRO A 129 -3.87 -2.67 -4.57
C PRO A 129 -2.54 -3.17 -3.99
N ILE A 130 -1.50 -2.34 -4.07
CA ILE A 130 -0.13 -2.69 -3.65
C ILE A 130 0.33 -1.96 -2.40
N TRP A 131 -0.44 -0.97 -1.94
CA TRP A 131 -0.07 -0.13 -0.81
C TRP A 131 -1.26 0.20 0.07
N ILE A 132 -1.11 0.04 1.38
CA ILE A 132 -2.13 0.43 2.37
C ILE A 132 -1.52 1.46 3.29
N SER A 133 -2.10 2.66 3.32
CA SER A 133 -1.65 3.77 4.15
C SER A 133 -2.80 4.22 5.06
N PRO A 134 -2.70 4.07 6.38
CA PRO A 134 -3.73 4.58 7.27
C PRO A 134 -3.72 6.11 7.26
N ILE A 135 -4.91 6.71 7.32
CA ILE A 135 -5.06 8.16 7.44
C ILE A 135 -5.21 8.50 8.91
N ALA A 136 -4.30 9.32 9.43
CA ALA A 136 -4.35 9.81 10.81
C ALA A 136 -4.71 11.30 10.84
N VAL A 137 -5.62 11.66 11.71
CA VAL A 137 -5.89 13.06 12.05
C VAL A 137 -4.92 13.45 13.16
N ILE A 138 -4.03 14.38 12.87
CA ILE A 138 -3.05 14.89 13.82
C ILE A 138 -3.47 16.29 14.30
N PHE A 139 -3.06 16.67 15.50
CA PHE A 139 -3.32 17.99 16.06
C PHE A 139 -2.11 18.51 16.84
N ASN A 140 -2.07 19.82 17.03
CA ASN A 140 -1.10 20.48 17.89
C ASN A 140 -1.85 21.42 18.85
N LEU A 141 -1.85 21.12 20.14
CA LEU A 141 -2.51 21.91 21.18
C LEU A 141 -1.69 21.81 22.47
N ASP A 142 -1.20 22.92 22.94
CA ASP A 142 -0.34 22.98 24.12
C ASP A 142 -1.00 22.34 25.35
N GLY A 143 -0.26 21.46 25.99
CA GLY A 143 -0.71 20.75 27.21
C GLY A 143 -1.70 19.59 26.94
N VAL A 144 -2.06 19.31 25.70
CA VAL A 144 -2.97 18.22 25.33
C VAL A 144 -2.25 17.25 24.41
N SER A 145 -2.00 16.04 24.87
CA SER A 145 -1.28 15.01 24.12
C SER A 145 -2.19 14.00 23.41
N SER A 146 -3.46 13.93 23.79
CA SER A 146 -4.43 12.98 23.24
C SER A 146 -5.83 13.55 23.30
N LEU A 147 -6.61 13.31 22.25
CA LEU A 147 -8.04 13.65 22.17
C LEU A 147 -8.81 12.48 21.58
N ASN A 148 -10.02 12.27 22.13
CA ASN A 148 -11.00 11.35 21.53
C ASN A 148 -12.01 12.19 20.74
N MET A 149 -12.21 11.83 19.48
CA MET A 149 -13.20 12.47 18.60
C MET A 149 -13.93 11.39 17.82
N ASP A 150 -15.23 11.52 17.69
CA ASP A 150 -16.01 10.72 16.76
C ASP A 150 -15.96 11.32 15.35
N GLY A 151 -16.45 10.55 14.38
CA GLY A 151 -16.42 10.96 12.97
C GLY A 151 -17.20 12.24 12.72
N ALA A 152 -18.34 12.44 13.38
CA ALA A 152 -19.17 13.62 13.21
C ALA A 152 -18.47 14.89 13.76
N THR A 153 -17.77 14.78 14.90
CA THR A 153 -16.96 15.88 15.46
C THR A 153 -15.82 16.24 14.50
N VAL A 154 -15.11 15.26 13.95
CA VAL A 154 -14.05 15.51 12.97
C VAL A 154 -14.63 16.15 11.71
N ALA A 155 -15.76 15.65 11.20
CA ALA A 155 -16.42 16.23 10.03
C ALA A 155 -16.80 17.69 10.27
N GLY A 156 -17.39 18.02 11.43
CA GLY A 156 -17.74 19.39 11.80
C GLY A 156 -16.52 20.34 11.88
N ILE A 157 -15.36 19.85 12.31
CA ILE A 157 -14.12 20.63 12.30
C ILE A 157 -13.68 20.96 10.87
N PHE A 158 -13.64 19.96 10.00
CA PHE A 158 -13.20 20.18 8.62
C PHE A 158 -14.24 20.90 7.74
N ALA A 159 -15.53 20.84 8.10
CA ALA A 159 -16.60 21.64 7.51
C ALA A 159 -16.58 23.12 8.00
N GLY A 160 -15.81 23.44 9.06
CA GLY A 160 -15.77 24.78 9.64
C GLY A 160 -16.98 25.11 10.54
N GLU A 161 -17.72 24.11 10.96
CA GLU A 161 -18.84 24.24 11.91
C GLU A 161 -18.33 24.27 13.35
N ILE A 162 -17.34 23.43 13.66
CA ILE A 162 -16.62 23.41 14.95
C ILE A 162 -15.31 24.19 14.79
N THR A 163 -15.25 25.38 15.38
CA THR A 163 -14.15 26.32 15.15
C THR A 163 -13.25 26.55 16.37
N LYS A 164 -13.58 25.95 17.51
CA LYS A 164 -12.82 26.13 18.76
C LYS A 164 -12.55 24.81 19.45
N TRP A 165 -11.40 24.72 20.13
CA TRP A 165 -11.03 23.50 20.86
C TRP A 165 -11.96 23.19 22.05
N ASN A 166 -12.54 24.18 22.69
CA ASN A 166 -13.50 24.03 23.80
C ASN A 166 -14.96 23.86 23.33
N ASP A 167 -15.19 23.53 22.06
CA ASP A 167 -16.54 23.23 21.57
C ASP A 167 -17.18 22.07 22.35
N ALA A 168 -18.48 22.14 22.55
CA ALA A 168 -19.22 21.16 23.35
C ALA A 168 -19.09 19.72 22.82
N ALA A 169 -18.99 19.52 21.51
CA ALA A 169 -18.82 18.22 20.90
C ALA A 169 -17.46 17.61 21.25
N ILE A 170 -16.39 18.41 21.26
CA ILE A 170 -15.05 17.96 21.64
C ILE A 170 -14.98 17.71 23.15
N VAL A 171 -15.54 18.60 23.97
CA VAL A 171 -15.57 18.46 25.42
C VAL A 171 -16.29 17.19 25.86
N ALA A 172 -17.41 16.87 25.22
CA ALA A 172 -18.23 15.70 25.56
C ALA A 172 -17.48 14.37 25.45
N THR A 173 -16.56 14.24 24.48
CA THR A 173 -15.77 13.03 24.27
C THR A 173 -14.44 13.01 25.04
N ASN A 174 -14.11 14.12 25.73
CA ASN A 174 -12.85 14.30 26.47
C ASN A 174 -13.06 14.74 27.92
N PRO A 175 -13.80 13.97 28.74
CA PRO A 175 -14.08 14.37 30.13
C PRO A 175 -12.78 14.49 30.95
N GLY A 176 -12.64 15.61 31.66
CA GLY A 176 -11.45 15.88 32.48
C GLY A 176 -10.26 16.50 31.74
N VAL A 177 -10.34 16.68 30.42
CA VAL A 177 -9.35 17.42 29.65
C VAL A 177 -9.71 18.91 29.68
N SER A 178 -8.77 19.77 30.08
CA SER A 178 -8.97 21.22 30.03
C SER A 178 -8.68 21.74 28.63
N LEU A 179 -9.73 22.02 27.87
CA LEU A 179 -9.62 22.51 26.49
C LEU A 179 -9.71 24.05 26.48
N PRO A 180 -8.76 24.75 25.84
CA PRO A 180 -8.72 26.20 25.82
C PRO A 180 -9.74 26.79 24.84
N ASP A 181 -10.17 28.02 25.09
CA ASP A 181 -10.94 28.85 24.15
C ASP A 181 -10.02 29.39 23.06
N LEU A 182 -9.50 28.47 22.21
CA LEU A 182 -8.64 28.78 21.06
C LEU A 182 -9.31 28.33 19.78
N ALA A 183 -9.07 29.09 18.72
CA ALA A 183 -9.53 28.73 17.39
C ALA A 183 -8.81 27.48 16.87
N ILE A 184 -9.56 26.63 16.15
CA ILE A 184 -9.01 25.52 15.35
C ILE A 184 -8.68 26.05 13.96
N THR A 185 -7.49 25.71 13.48
CA THR A 185 -7.15 25.88 12.06
C THR A 185 -7.06 24.50 11.43
N ALA A 186 -8.07 24.16 10.64
CA ALA A 186 -8.06 22.92 9.88
C ALA A 186 -7.06 23.03 8.72
N VAL A 187 -6.12 22.09 8.66
CA VAL A 187 -5.08 22.04 7.63
C VAL A 187 -5.35 20.87 6.69
N HIS A 188 -5.39 21.15 5.41
CA HIS A 188 -5.61 20.16 4.36
C HIS A 188 -4.72 20.46 3.16
N ARG A 189 -4.62 19.51 2.25
CA ARG A 189 -3.86 19.69 1.02
C ARG A 189 -4.61 20.59 0.02
N SER A 190 -3.83 21.32 -0.78
CA SER A 190 -4.33 22.22 -1.84
C SER A 190 -4.28 21.60 -3.22
N ASP A 191 -3.62 20.43 -3.38
CA ASP A 191 -3.50 19.69 -4.63
C ASP A 191 -4.56 18.56 -4.73
N GLU A 192 -4.63 17.90 -5.88
CA GLU A 192 -5.52 16.75 -6.10
C GLU A 192 -5.03 15.48 -5.38
N SER A 193 -5.09 15.51 -4.05
CA SER A 193 -4.63 14.43 -3.18
C SER A 193 -5.66 13.31 -3.09
N GLY A 194 -5.25 12.07 -3.42
CA GLY A 194 -6.07 10.89 -3.20
C GLY A 194 -6.31 10.60 -1.71
N THR A 195 -5.35 10.93 -0.83
CA THR A 195 -5.52 10.87 0.62
C THR A 195 -6.66 11.79 1.08
N SER A 196 -6.67 13.06 0.60
CA SER A 196 -7.76 14.00 0.91
C SER A 196 -9.10 13.51 0.38
N LYS A 197 -9.13 12.92 -0.83
CA LYS A 197 -10.37 12.32 -1.37
C LYS A 197 -10.93 11.24 -0.44
N ASN A 198 -10.12 10.26 -0.05
CA ASN A 198 -10.58 9.19 0.85
C ASN A 198 -11.04 9.73 2.20
N PHE A 199 -10.33 10.73 2.73
CA PHE A 199 -10.71 11.37 3.98
C PHE A 199 -12.05 12.11 3.87
N THR A 200 -12.26 12.89 2.81
CA THR A 200 -13.53 13.60 2.60
C THR A 200 -14.68 12.66 2.29
N ASP A 201 -14.45 11.54 1.57
CA ASP A 201 -15.46 10.50 1.37
C ASP A 201 -15.91 9.90 2.72
N TYR A 202 -14.96 9.64 3.62
CA TYR A 202 -15.26 9.20 4.98
C TYR A 202 -16.05 10.25 5.76
N LEU A 203 -15.64 11.52 5.72
CA LEU A 203 -16.34 12.60 6.42
C LEU A 203 -17.77 12.81 5.93
N GLY A 204 -18.03 12.55 4.64
CA GLY A 204 -19.36 12.62 4.06
C GLY A 204 -20.27 11.43 4.41
N ALA A 205 -19.72 10.37 5.01
CA ALA A 205 -20.44 9.15 5.38
C ALA A 205 -20.77 9.06 6.89
N VAL A 206 -20.28 9.98 7.74
CA VAL A 206 -20.40 9.93 9.21
C VAL A 206 -21.34 11.00 9.78
#